data_9183682b767f210c5c6cab324a1560cd
#
_entry.id   9183682b767f210c5c6cab324a1560cd
#
_cell.length_a   1.000
_cell.length_b   1.000
_cell.length_c   1.000
_cell.angle_alpha   90.00
_cell.angle_beta   90.00
_cell.angle_gamma   90.00
#
_symmetry.space_group_name_H-M   'P 1'
#
loop_
_entity.id
_entity.type
_entity.pdbx_description
1 polymer ?
#
loop_
_entity_poly.entity_id
_entity_poly.type
_entity_poly.pdbx_seq_one_letter_code
_entity_poly.pdbx_strand_id
1 'polypeptide(L)'
;DVSYLTDEQKAELHRFFANFEDNPEGIRERFIALWSNLNNIYINFKQRLKNQGLAYEGMMYRDVIEKNNIKTQYKHYAFVGFNVLQKVEQVLFDRLKDKAAFYWDYDYYYMKKGNEAGNYIRKWLDQFPNALQNDNEILYDNLKREKDINFISASTEDLQARYITKWLREDNRYEDGKRTAIVMCDEHLLHTV
;
A
#
# COMPACT_ATOMS: atom_id res chain seq x y z
N ASP A 1 11.51 -21.25 13.65
CA ASP A 1 10.61 -21.94 12.71
C ASP A 1 10.45 -21.09 11.45
N VAL A 2 10.91 -21.60 10.32
CA VAL A 2 10.84 -20.95 8.98
C VAL A 2 9.89 -21.72 8.04
N SER A 3 9.04 -22.56 8.59
CA SER A 3 8.10 -23.40 7.83
C SER A 3 7.10 -22.60 6.98
N TYR A 4 6.85 -21.35 7.35
CA TYR A 4 5.94 -20.43 6.64
C TYR A 4 6.58 -19.75 5.42
N LEU A 5 7.90 -19.89 5.23
CA LEU A 5 8.61 -19.30 4.09
C LEU A 5 8.53 -20.22 2.87
N THR A 6 8.45 -19.61 1.69
CA THR A 6 8.59 -20.33 0.42
C THR A 6 10.02 -20.83 0.26
N ASP A 7 10.22 -21.81 -0.61
CA ASP A 7 11.57 -22.37 -0.85
C ASP A 7 12.52 -21.33 -1.45
N GLU A 8 12.01 -20.40 -2.24
CA GLU A 8 12.76 -19.25 -2.77
C GLU A 8 13.20 -18.29 -1.65
N GLN A 9 12.30 -17.96 -0.73
CA GLN A 9 12.62 -17.14 0.45
C GLN A 9 13.62 -17.84 1.39
N LYS A 10 13.52 -19.13 1.54
CA LYS A 10 14.51 -19.92 2.30
C LYS A 10 15.89 -19.89 1.65
N ALA A 11 15.95 -20.02 0.32
CA ALA A 11 17.20 -19.93 -0.42
C ALA A 11 17.85 -18.54 -0.30
N GLU A 12 17.07 -17.46 -0.34
CA GLU A 12 17.57 -16.11 -0.11
C GLU A 12 18.07 -15.91 1.32
N LEU A 13 17.35 -16.44 2.30
CA LEU A 13 17.77 -16.40 3.70
C LEU A 13 19.10 -17.16 3.88
N HIS A 14 19.25 -18.31 3.26
CA HIS A 14 20.52 -19.06 3.28
C HIS A 14 21.67 -18.28 2.64
N ARG A 15 21.45 -17.61 1.50
CA ARG A 15 22.47 -16.74 0.87
C ARG A 15 22.86 -15.57 1.78
N PHE A 16 21.88 -14.97 2.41
CA PHE A 16 22.12 -13.88 3.36
C PHE A 16 23.03 -14.34 4.51
N PHE A 17 22.72 -15.49 5.11
CA PHE A 17 23.54 -16.03 6.20
C PHE A 17 24.92 -16.52 5.74
N ALA A 18 25.06 -17.04 4.53
CA ALA A 18 26.35 -17.44 3.97
C ALA A 18 27.34 -16.27 3.86
N ASN A 19 26.85 -15.06 3.61
CA ASN A 19 27.69 -13.86 3.56
C ASN A 19 28.33 -13.47 4.92
N PHE A 20 27.91 -14.09 6.02
CA PHE A 20 28.50 -13.86 7.37
C PHE A 20 29.50 -14.94 7.77
N GLU A 21 29.79 -15.93 6.90
CA GLU A 21 30.69 -17.03 7.26
C GLU A 21 32.15 -16.61 7.46
N ASP A 22 32.57 -15.51 6.82
CA ASP A 22 33.94 -15.01 6.89
C ASP A 22 34.15 -13.92 7.98
N ASN A 23 33.22 -13.74 8.93
CA ASN A 23 33.31 -12.66 9.90
C ASN A 23 33.93 -13.13 11.22
N PRO A 24 35.16 -12.69 11.57
CA PRO A 24 35.94 -13.21 12.71
C PRO A 24 35.40 -12.78 14.09
N GLU A 25 34.39 -11.90 14.17
CA GLU A 25 33.97 -11.26 15.43
C GLU A 25 32.68 -11.85 16.07
N GLY A 26 32.19 -13.00 15.63
CA GLY A 26 30.97 -13.63 16.19
C GLY A 26 29.69 -12.82 15.92
N ILE A 27 29.70 -11.94 14.92
CA ILE A 27 28.51 -11.14 14.53
C ILE A 27 27.39 -12.04 14.06
N ARG A 28 27.72 -13.13 13.34
CA ARG A 28 26.77 -14.16 12.90
C ARG A 28 26.04 -14.80 14.07
N GLU A 29 26.76 -15.24 15.07
CA GLU A 29 26.19 -15.88 16.26
C GLU A 29 25.30 -14.92 17.03
N ARG A 30 25.69 -13.66 17.18
CA ARG A 30 24.90 -12.61 17.82
C ARG A 30 23.63 -12.32 17.02
N PHE A 31 23.73 -12.26 15.69
CA PHE A 31 22.58 -12.03 14.82
C PHE A 31 21.59 -13.21 14.89
N ILE A 32 22.08 -14.45 14.80
CA ILE A 32 21.24 -15.64 14.92
C ILE A 32 20.57 -15.70 16.30
N ALA A 33 21.31 -15.40 17.37
CA ALA A 33 20.76 -15.37 18.72
C ALA A 33 19.66 -14.29 18.86
N LEU A 34 19.89 -13.09 18.32
CA LEU A 34 18.88 -12.04 18.29
C LEU A 34 17.65 -12.46 17.49
N TRP A 35 17.86 -12.99 16.29
CA TRP A 35 16.78 -13.45 15.41
C TRP A 35 15.94 -14.55 16.06
N SER A 36 16.59 -15.52 16.70
CA SER A 36 15.91 -16.61 17.41
C SER A 36 15.07 -16.10 18.59
N ASN A 37 15.47 -14.99 19.19
CA ASN A 37 14.75 -14.38 20.31
C ASN A 37 13.67 -13.37 19.90
N LEU A 38 13.64 -12.92 18.63
CA LEU A 38 12.66 -11.91 18.18
C LEU A 38 11.21 -12.31 18.45
N ASN A 39 10.87 -13.58 18.22
CA ASN A 39 9.52 -14.06 18.50
C ASN A 39 9.17 -13.98 19.99
N ASN A 40 10.09 -14.34 20.86
CA ASN A 40 9.89 -14.26 22.31
C ASN A 40 9.78 -12.81 22.79
N ILE A 41 10.61 -11.92 22.25
CA ILE A 41 10.54 -10.48 22.52
C ILE A 41 9.17 -9.94 22.08
N TYR A 42 8.71 -10.28 20.89
CA TYR A 42 7.41 -9.87 20.37
C TYR A 42 6.24 -10.35 21.23
N ILE A 43 6.24 -11.63 21.63
CA ILE A 43 5.21 -12.20 22.50
C ILE A 43 5.20 -11.49 23.84
N ASN A 44 6.36 -11.32 24.49
CA ASN A 44 6.48 -10.64 25.77
C ASN A 44 6.05 -9.18 25.68
N PHE A 45 6.42 -8.47 24.61
CA PHE A 45 6.01 -7.10 24.36
C PHE A 45 4.48 -6.98 24.25
N LYS A 46 3.85 -7.83 23.45
CA LYS A 46 2.39 -7.89 23.33
C LYS A 46 1.71 -8.15 24.68
N GLN A 47 2.25 -9.09 25.46
CA GLN A 47 1.67 -9.42 26.76
C GLN A 47 1.78 -8.25 27.75
N ARG A 48 2.92 -7.55 27.77
CA ARG A 48 3.08 -6.36 28.60
C ARG A 48 2.10 -5.24 28.24
N LEU A 49 1.90 -4.99 26.97
CA LEU A 49 0.91 -4.00 26.51
C LEU A 49 -0.51 -4.41 26.93
N LYS A 50 -0.89 -5.67 26.70
CA LYS A 50 -2.22 -6.19 27.13
C LYS A 50 -2.45 -6.02 28.61
N ASN A 51 -1.47 -6.30 29.45
CA ASN A 51 -1.56 -6.18 30.90
C ASN A 51 -1.75 -4.72 31.35
N GLN A 52 -1.31 -3.76 30.54
CA GLN A 52 -1.48 -2.33 30.78
C GLN A 52 -2.75 -1.75 30.11
N GLY A 53 -3.55 -2.57 29.44
CA GLY A 53 -4.70 -2.10 28.64
C GLY A 53 -4.31 -1.31 27.39
N LEU A 54 -3.07 -1.46 26.91
CA LEU A 54 -2.52 -0.77 25.76
C LEU A 54 -2.42 -1.71 24.55
N ALA A 55 -2.48 -1.12 23.37
CA ALA A 55 -2.24 -1.81 22.10
C ALA A 55 -1.70 -0.82 21.06
N TYR A 56 -0.80 -1.27 20.19
CA TYR A 56 -0.47 -0.56 18.95
C TYR A 56 -1.43 -0.98 17.83
N GLU A 57 -1.52 -0.18 16.80
CA GLU A 57 -2.50 -0.34 15.71
C GLU A 57 -2.50 -1.75 15.08
N GLY A 58 -1.34 -2.25 14.68
CA GLY A 58 -1.22 -3.60 14.09
C GLY A 58 -1.63 -4.73 15.04
N MET A 59 -1.49 -4.52 16.35
CA MET A 59 -1.98 -5.48 17.36
C MET A 59 -3.52 -5.47 17.44
N MET A 60 -4.15 -4.30 17.32
CA MET A 60 -5.62 -4.19 17.29
C MET A 60 -6.19 -4.85 16.04
N TYR A 61 -5.59 -4.61 14.87
CA TYR A 61 -6.00 -5.25 13.62
C TYR A 61 -5.89 -6.76 13.69
N ARG A 62 -4.79 -7.27 14.24
CA ARG A 62 -4.59 -8.71 14.41
C ARG A 62 -5.62 -9.31 15.38
N ASP A 63 -5.90 -8.65 16.49
CA ASP A 63 -6.90 -9.08 17.48
C ASP A 63 -8.31 -9.21 16.85
N VAL A 64 -8.68 -8.26 15.98
CA VAL A 64 -9.97 -8.28 15.26
C VAL A 64 -10.07 -9.52 14.35
N ILE A 65 -8.96 -9.90 13.72
CA ILE A 65 -8.94 -11.06 12.82
C ILE A 65 -8.91 -12.37 13.61
N GLU A 66 -8.03 -12.49 14.61
CA GLU A 66 -7.81 -13.72 15.36
C GLU A 66 -9.04 -14.10 16.22
N LYS A 67 -9.69 -13.13 16.84
CA LYS A 67 -10.83 -13.37 17.72
C LYS A 67 -12.13 -13.77 17.02
N ASN A 68 -12.17 -13.71 15.71
CA ASN A 68 -13.36 -14.04 14.88
C ASN A 68 -14.67 -13.37 15.33
N ASN A 69 -14.60 -12.31 16.12
CA ASN A 69 -15.74 -11.65 16.73
C ASN A 69 -15.80 -10.18 16.32
N ILE A 70 -16.10 -9.95 15.03
CA ILE A 70 -16.35 -8.61 14.53
C ILE A 70 -17.78 -8.24 14.92
N LYS A 71 -17.91 -7.37 15.90
CA LYS A 71 -19.19 -6.75 16.22
C LYS A 71 -19.53 -5.74 15.12
N THR A 72 -20.39 -6.13 14.21
CA THR A 72 -20.85 -5.24 13.15
C THR A 72 -22.01 -4.40 13.65
N GLN A 73 -21.86 -3.06 13.62
CA GLN A 73 -22.91 -2.13 14.04
C GLN A 73 -23.90 -1.82 12.90
N TYR A 74 -23.49 -1.99 11.67
CA TYR A 74 -24.27 -1.64 10.49
C TYR A 74 -24.79 -2.87 9.78
N LYS A 75 -25.93 -2.73 9.11
CA LYS A 75 -26.53 -3.78 8.29
C LYS A 75 -25.82 -3.93 6.93
N HIS A 76 -25.30 -2.84 6.40
CA HIS A 76 -24.61 -2.78 5.12
C HIS A 76 -23.33 -1.98 5.21
N TYR A 77 -22.33 -2.37 4.43
CA TYR A 77 -21.01 -1.75 4.32
C TYR A 77 -20.71 -1.40 2.87
N ALA A 78 -19.95 -0.34 2.66
CA ALA A 78 -19.40 0.00 1.36
C ALA A 78 -17.89 0.16 1.49
N PHE A 79 -17.12 -0.58 0.68
CA PHE A 79 -15.67 -0.46 0.60
C PHE A 79 -15.32 0.26 -0.70
N VAL A 80 -14.65 1.40 -0.59
CA VAL A 80 -14.40 2.32 -1.70
C VAL A 80 -12.92 2.70 -1.75
N GLY A 81 -12.32 2.73 -2.94
CA GLY A 81 -10.99 3.28 -3.17
C GLY A 81 -9.82 2.39 -2.75
N PHE A 82 -10.04 1.11 -2.55
CA PHE A 82 -8.96 0.15 -2.26
C PHE A 82 -8.27 -0.33 -3.54
N ASN A 83 -6.99 -0.68 -3.43
CA ASN A 83 -6.21 -1.29 -4.50
C ASN A 83 -5.40 -2.48 -3.96
N VAL A 84 -4.37 -2.20 -3.16
CA VAL A 84 -3.58 -3.23 -2.48
C VAL A 84 -4.23 -3.54 -1.15
N LEU A 85 -4.68 -4.78 -0.98
CA LEU A 85 -5.28 -5.21 0.30
C LEU A 85 -4.22 -5.88 1.18
N GLN A 86 -4.08 -5.37 2.39
CA GLN A 86 -3.34 -6.06 3.44
C GLN A 86 -4.09 -7.33 3.88
N LYS A 87 -3.38 -8.27 4.49
CA LYS A 87 -4.00 -9.53 4.94
C LYS A 87 -5.17 -9.32 5.88
N VAL A 88 -5.10 -8.29 6.71
CA VAL A 88 -6.17 -7.89 7.63
C VAL A 88 -7.43 -7.47 6.89
N GLU A 89 -7.26 -6.62 5.88
CA GLU A 89 -8.36 -6.12 5.04
C GLU A 89 -8.99 -7.25 4.23
N GLN A 90 -8.18 -8.15 3.67
CA GLN A 90 -8.69 -9.34 2.96
C GLN A 90 -9.61 -10.17 3.85
N VAL A 91 -9.19 -10.46 5.08
CA VAL A 91 -10.00 -11.24 6.03
C VAL A 91 -11.26 -10.47 6.43
N LEU A 92 -11.15 -9.15 6.62
CA LEU A 92 -12.32 -8.31 6.92
C LEU A 92 -13.32 -8.30 5.78
N PHE A 93 -12.85 -8.12 4.54
CA PHE A 93 -13.69 -8.14 3.35
C PHE A 93 -14.40 -9.47 3.18
N ASP A 94 -13.67 -10.57 3.33
CA ASP A 94 -14.24 -11.91 3.21
C ASP A 94 -15.33 -12.18 4.26
N ARG A 95 -15.15 -11.69 5.47
CA ARG A 95 -16.15 -11.81 6.54
C ARG A 95 -17.39 -10.94 6.35
N LEU A 96 -17.25 -9.83 5.66
CA LEU A 96 -18.33 -8.86 5.47
C LEU A 96 -18.97 -8.93 4.08
N LYS A 97 -18.43 -9.71 3.15
CA LYS A 97 -18.86 -9.73 1.74
C LYS A 97 -20.36 -9.91 1.54
N ASP A 98 -21.04 -10.69 2.38
CA ASP A 98 -22.48 -10.91 2.28
C ASP A 98 -23.32 -9.68 2.69
N LYS A 99 -22.67 -8.69 3.29
CA LYS A 99 -23.29 -7.43 3.75
C LYS A 99 -22.61 -6.21 3.17
N ALA A 100 -21.71 -6.39 2.21
CA ALA A 100 -20.87 -5.33 1.66
C ALA A 100 -21.01 -5.18 0.16
N ALA A 101 -20.88 -3.94 -0.28
CA ALA A 101 -20.67 -3.59 -1.68
C ALA A 101 -19.22 -3.08 -1.85
N PHE A 102 -18.56 -3.50 -2.92
CA PHE A 102 -17.19 -3.13 -3.22
C PHE A 102 -17.17 -2.21 -4.44
N TYR A 103 -16.49 -1.09 -4.31
CA TYR A 103 -16.38 -0.08 -5.34
C TYR A 103 -14.91 0.10 -5.69
N TRP A 104 -14.52 -0.53 -6.82
CA TRP A 104 -13.15 -0.49 -7.34
C TRP A 104 -13.04 0.59 -8.39
N ASP A 105 -12.07 1.49 -8.21
CA ASP A 105 -11.71 2.49 -9.19
C ASP A 105 -10.47 2.06 -9.97
N TYR A 106 -10.59 1.97 -11.28
CA TYR A 106 -9.51 1.58 -12.18
C TYR A 106 -9.76 2.11 -13.58
N ASP A 107 -8.71 2.17 -14.39
CA ASP A 107 -8.85 2.42 -15.82
C ASP A 107 -8.62 1.11 -16.59
N TYR A 108 -9.42 0.86 -17.61
CA TYR A 108 -9.31 -0.36 -18.44
C TYR A 108 -7.93 -0.57 -19.06
N TYR A 109 -7.18 0.52 -19.28
CA TYR A 109 -5.82 0.41 -19.76
C TYR A 109 -4.97 -0.45 -18.83
N TYR A 110 -5.08 -0.26 -17.52
CA TYR A 110 -4.33 -0.99 -16.52
C TYR A 110 -4.84 -2.41 -16.28
N MET A 111 -6.07 -2.70 -16.70
CA MET A 111 -6.67 -4.02 -16.51
C MET A 111 -6.25 -5.04 -17.57
N LYS A 112 -5.49 -4.64 -18.58
CA LYS A 112 -4.91 -5.55 -19.56
C LYS A 112 -3.92 -6.52 -18.91
N LYS A 113 -3.95 -7.78 -19.35
CA LYS A 113 -3.01 -8.81 -18.88
C LYS A 113 -1.57 -8.35 -19.20
N GLY A 114 -0.69 -8.43 -18.20
CA GLY A 114 0.70 -7.98 -18.30
C GLY A 114 0.95 -6.55 -17.83
N ASN A 115 -0.09 -5.77 -17.54
CA ASN A 115 0.08 -4.48 -16.88
C ASN A 115 0.14 -4.67 -15.35
N GLU A 116 1.26 -4.31 -14.74
CA GLU A 116 1.50 -4.51 -13.30
C GLU A 116 0.56 -3.69 -12.42
N ALA A 117 0.21 -2.47 -12.84
CA ALA A 117 -0.65 -1.57 -12.06
C ALA A 117 -2.05 -2.17 -11.79
N GLY A 118 -2.56 -3.02 -12.68
CA GLY A 118 -3.84 -3.69 -12.50
C GLY A 118 -3.78 -5.04 -11.75
N ASN A 119 -2.61 -5.54 -11.39
CA ASN A 119 -2.45 -6.89 -10.84
C ASN A 119 -3.30 -7.14 -9.59
N TYR A 120 -3.31 -6.21 -8.66
CA TYR A 120 -4.06 -6.36 -7.42
C TYR A 120 -5.56 -6.30 -7.64
N ILE A 121 -6.05 -5.32 -8.40
CA ILE A 121 -7.49 -5.19 -8.68
C ILE A 121 -8.00 -6.40 -9.46
N ARG A 122 -7.29 -6.85 -10.50
CA ARG A 122 -7.68 -8.08 -11.23
C ARG A 122 -7.84 -9.28 -10.32
N LYS A 123 -6.95 -9.44 -9.33
CA LYS A 123 -7.01 -10.52 -8.34
C LYS A 123 -8.27 -10.42 -7.47
N TRP A 124 -8.66 -9.19 -7.09
CA TRP A 124 -9.75 -9.00 -6.14
C TRP A 124 -11.13 -8.97 -6.79
N LEU A 125 -11.24 -8.58 -8.06
CA LEU A 125 -12.54 -8.49 -8.75
C LEU A 125 -13.31 -9.82 -8.80
N ASP A 126 -12.61 -10.94 -8.90
CA ASP A 126 -13.24 -12.27 -8.90
C ASP A 126 -13.82 -12.62 -7.52
N GLN A 127 -13.17 -12.16 -6.46
CA GLN A 127 -13.54 -12.46 -5.07
C GLN A 127 -14.52 -11.43 -4.49
N PHE A 128 -14.35 -10.18 -4.88
CA PHE A 128 -15.12 -9.02 -4.43
C PHE A 128 -15.59 -8.22 -5.67
N PRO A 129 -16.69 -8.63 -6.32
CA PRO A 129 -17.15 -7.99 -7.55
C PRO A 129 -17.40 -6.48 -7.37
N ASN A 130 -17.12 -5.72 -8.42
CA ASN A 130 -17.37 -4.28 -8.42
C ASN A 130 -18.88 -4.01 -8.46
N ALA A 131 -19.38 -3.27 -7.49
CA ALA A 131 -20.79 -2.89 -7.40
C ALA A 131 -21.16 -1.70 -8.30
N LEU A 132 -20.17 -1.01 -8.89
CA LEU A 132 -20.46 -0.03 -9.93
C LEU A 132 -20.99 -0.77 -11.16
N GLN A 133 -22.18 -0.40 -11.57
CA GLN A 133 -22.78 -0.95 -12.80
C GLN A 133 -22.01 -0.45 -14.00
N ASN A 134 -21.60 -1.36 -14.88
CA ASN A 134 -20.76 -1.10 -16.05
C ASN A 134 -21.48 -0.37 -17.20
N ASP A 135 -22.66 0.19 -17.00
CA ASP A 135 -23.43 0.88 -18.03
C ASP A 135 -22.74 2.15 -18.56
N ASN A 136 -21.67 2.58 -17.90
CA ASN A 136 -20.82 3.69 -18.34
C ASN A 136 -19.36 3.22 -18.52
N GLU A 137 -19.05 2.60 -19.64
CA GLU A 137 -17.65 2.35 -20.08
C GLU A 137 -16.77 3.61 -20.00
N ILE A 138 -17.41 4.77 -20.14
CA ILE A 138 -16.79 6.10 -20.05
C ILE A 138 -16.08 6.35 -18.69
N LEU A 139 -16.57 5.78 -17.58
CA LEU A 139 -15.97 5.98 -16.26
C LEU A 139 -14.58 5.35 -16.13
N TYR A 140 -14.32 4.29 -16.90
CA TYR A 140 -13.12 3.48 -16.78
C TYR A 140 -12.13 3.63 -17.95
N ASP A 141 -12.35 4.57 -18.87
CA ASP A 141 -11.48 4.82 -20.04
C ASP A 141 -10.96 6.27 -20.07
N ASN A 142 -10.57 6.77 -18.91
CA ASN A 142 -10.11 8.15 -18.77
C ASN A 142 -8.67 8.34 -19.28
N LEU A 143 -7.84 7.30 -19.22
CA LEU A 143 -6.45 7.41 -19.62
C LEU A 143 -6.28 7.71 -21.11
N LYS A 144 -7.20 7.23 -21.96
CA LYS A 144 -7.19 7.46 -23.40
C LYS A 144 -7.78 8.79 -23.84
N ARG A 145 -8.40 9.55 -22.93
CA ARG A 145 -8.92 10.88 -23.26
C ARG A 145 -7.77 11.80 -23.65
N GLU A 146 -8.06 12.72 -24.55
CA GLU A 146 -7.13 13.78 -24.94
C GLU A 146 -6.66 14.56 -23.71
N LYS A 147 -5.37 14.82 -23.63
CA LYS A 147 -4.70 15.53 -22.55
C LYS A 147 -3.71 16.52 -23.14
N ASP A 148 -3.66 17.69 -22.57
CA ASP A 148 -2.56 18.63 -22.85
C ASP A 148 -1.38 18.27 -21.94
N ILE A 149 -0.28 17.80 -22.53
CA ILE A 149 0.90 17.36 -21.81
C ILE A 149 2.10 18.19 -22.26
N ASN A 150 2.63 18.98 -21.32
CA ASN A 150 3.80 19.80 -21.57
C ASN A 150 5.01 19.28 -20.80
N PHE A 151 6.11 19.03 -21.48
CA PHE A 151 7.38 18.63 -20.89
C PHE A 151 8.30 19.84 -20.77
N ILE A 152 8.76 20.12 -19.55
CA ILE A 152 9.65 21.23 -19.26
C ILE A 152 11.00 20.66 -18.83
N SER A 153 12.05 21.04 -19.55
CA SER A 153 13.43 20.72 -19.20
C SER A 153 14.11 21.94 -18.60
N ALA A 154 14.79 21.77 -17.49
CA ALA A 154 15.62 22.78 -16.86
C ALA A 154 16.97 22.17 -16.46
N SER A 155 17.99 23.02 -16.33
CA SER A 155 19.35 22.57 -16.04
C SER A 155 19.57 22.08 -14.61
N THR A 156 18.66 22.41 -13.69
CA THR A 156 18.68 21.96 -12.29
C THR A 156 17.26 21.69 -11.79
N GLU A 157 17.13 20.85 -10.78
CA GLU A 157 15.87 20.55 -10.11
C GLU A 157 15.26 21.80 -9.46
N ASP A 158 16.08 22.66 -8.88
CA ASP A 158 15.65 23.92 -8.30
C ASP A 158 15.01 24.86 -9.35
N LEU A 159 15.55 24.91 -10.55
CA LEU A 159 14.95 25.67 -11.67
C LEU A 159 13.63 25.03 -12.14
N GLN A 160 13.50 23.70 -12.13
CA GLN A 160 12.24 23.03 -12.41
C GLN A 160 11.19 23.41 -11.37
N ALA A 161 11.54 23.37 -10.09
CA ALA A 161 10.65 23.75 -9.00
C ALA A 161 10.20 25.21 -9.12
N ARG A 162 11.11 26.14 -9.41
CA ARG A 162 10.78 27.56 -9.62
C ARG A 162 9.88 27.81 -10.82
N TYR A 163 9.94 26.97 -11.85
CA TYR A 163 9.04 27.07 -13.00
C TYR A 163 7.58 26.85 -12.60
N ILE A 164 7.30 26.10 -11.55
CA ILE A 164 5.94 25.83 -11.05
C ILE A 164 5.21 27.15 -10.74
N THR A 165 5.90 28.12 -10.13
CA THR A 165 5.31 29.43 -9.83
C THR A 165 4.87 30.15 -11.12
N LYS A 166 5.67 30.08 -12.19
CA LYS A 166 5.29 30.63 -13.49
C LYS A 166 4.08 29.91 -14.05
N TRP A 167 4.11 28.59 -14.07
CA TRP A 167 3.04 27.73 -14.59
C TRP A 167 1.71 27.95 -13.84
N LEU A 168 1.75 28.13 -12.53
CA LEU A 168 0.57 28.43 -11.73
C LEU A 168 -0.08 29.77 -12.09
N ARG A 169 0.74 30.78 -12.40
CA ARG A 169 0.25 32.10 -12.79
C ARG A 169 -0.29 32.14 -14.22
N GLU A 170 0.19 31.29 -15.09
CA GLU A 170 -0.38 31.09 -16.42
C GLU A 170 -1.80 30.54 -16.26
N ASP A 171 -2.77 31.14 -16.92
CA ASP A 171 -4.20 30.77 -16.86
C ASP A 171 -4.82 30.76 -15.44
N ASN A 172 -4.22 31.49 -14.49
CA ASN A 172 -4.70 31.61 -13.11
C ASN A 172 -4.93 30.24 -12.40
N ARG A 173 -4.10 29.24 -12.67
CA ARG A 173 -4.26 27.87 -12.13
C ARG A 173 -4.24 27.83 -10.60
N TYR A 174 -3.65 28.82 -9.95
CA TYR A 174 -3.62 28.93 -8.48
C TYR A 174 -5.00 29.27 -7.87
N GLU A 175 -5.92 29.85 -8.64
CA GLU A 175 -7.26 30.22 -8.15
C GLU A 175 -8.14 28.98 -7.92
N ASP A 176 -7.90 27.89 -8.65
CA ASP A 176 -8.64 26.63 -8.50
C ASP A 176 -7.76 25.52 -7.91
N GLY A 177 -7.36 25.71 -6.65
CA GLY A 177 -6.52 24.75 -5.93
C GLY A 177 -7.13 23.34 -5.77
N LYS A 178 -8.43 23.18 -5.99
CA LYS A 178 -9.07 21.84 -5.99
C LYS A 178 -8.83 21.07 -7.28
N ARG A 179 -8.49 21.74 -8.38
CA ARG A 179 -8.22 21.14 -9.68
C ARG A 179 -6.74 21.10 -10.03
N THR A 180 -5.91 21.80 -9.25
CA THR A 180 -4.48 21.89 -9.47
C THR A 180 -3.74 21.10 -8.41
N ALA A 181 -2.91 20.15 -8.82
CA ALA A 181 -2.06 19.37 -7.94
C ALA A 181 -0.60 19.52 -8.35
N ILE A 182 0.28 19.77 -7.39
CA ILE A 182 1.72 19.73 -7.57
C ILE A 182 2.22 18.42 -6.95
N VAL A 183 2.80 17.56 -7.77
CA VAL A 183 3.33 16.28 -7.33
C VAL A 183 4.86 16.33 -7.40
N MET A 184 5.51 16.15 -6.26
CA MET A 184 6.97 16.16 -6.16
C MET A 184 7.49 14.74 -5.91
N CYS A 185 8.49 14.34 -6.68
CA CYS A 185 9.19 13.07 -6.45
C CYS A 185 10.30 13.21 -5.41
N ASP A 186 10.81 14.44 -5.17
CA ASP A 186 11.78 14.77 -4.13
C ASP A 186 11.20 15.80 -3.17
N GLU A 187 11.01 15.38 -1.91
CA GLU A 187 10.46 16.22 -0.85
C GLU A 187 11.38 17.38 -0.45
N HIS A 188 12.69 17.30 -0.74
CA HIS A 188 13.63 18.39 -0.45
C HIS A 188 13.32 19.66 -1.25
N LEU A 189 12.64 19.52 -2.38
CA LEU A 189 12.20 20.67 -3.20
C LEU A 189 11.01 21.43 -2.62
N LEU A 190 10.38 20.95 -1.57
CA LEU A 190 9.20 21.57 -0.96
C LEU A 190 9.43 23.03 -0.56
N HIS A 191 10.65 23.38 -0.13
CA HIS A 191 11.00 24.75 0.27
C HIS A 191 11.22 25.70 -0.92
N THR A 192 11.39 25.15 -2.13
CA THR A 192 11.61 25.93 -3.38
C THR A 192 10.31 26.19 -4.13
N VAL A 193 9.31 25.32 -3.95
CA VAL A 193 7.98 25.43 -4.53
C VAL A 193 7.10 26.33 -3.69
#